data_d28d11c1c996c018058ea078cc2357c2
#
_entry.id   d28d11c1c996c018058ea078cc2357c2
#
_cell.length_a   1.000
_cell.length_b   1.000
_cell.length_c   1.000
_cell.angle_alpha   90.00
_cell.angle_beta   90.00
_cell.angle_gamma   90.00
#
_symmetry.space_group_name_H-M   'P 1'
#
loop_
_entity.id
_entity.type
_entity.pdbx_description
1 polymer ?
#
loop_
_entity_poly.entity_id
_entity_poly.type
_entity_poly.pdbx_seq_one_letter_code
_entity_poly.pdbx_strand_id
1 'polypeptide(L)'
;MPTVRTAFRSGRVTDGVVYCWMLAVVLNLVTAIPAVAQANNRLELLRSQHAKLRNDHLAVLNRIKSFCVERRLADGIRAVDAAIQSTSGTVSTTATLPETVTPELSPDLPAAERQWQSQLRTQRRRHAQALFLLSRRVLKAGHTSYAYNLVRQTAACDPDSRTARRLLGFVRHGIRWVTPFASQQLRRRFVWHETFGWLPAAHVERYEMGQRYFKRRWVSADREAELRRDFRNAWEVRTDHYLVKTNHSLEEGVALARNLETFYGFLHSSFAGFFSTPDQIEKLFAGTSGVTGSRSRRPARPHVVHFYRDRDEYRRTLRPRISQIDITNGLYMQDDRIVYFFHDKPPDRDFPRATLFHEATHQLLYESQSKSRPIARDANFWIVEGIACYMESFLPGEMGFRIGEPRYVRFHWARHRVLKEKYYIPLKTFASMGLRKFQTDPNIARNYSQASGLCHFLLHHDGGRYRDAVIQHLLQIYTPNRRISIAPLETLTGVTTTELDRQYQRYLADQQAGLSPPRTRTPRQ
;
A
#
# COMPACT_ATOMS: atom_id res chain seq x y z
N MET A 1 48.26 7.17 -60.88
CA MET A 1 49.24 8.13 -60.35
C MET A 1 48.59 9.53 -60.38
N PRO A 2 48.62 10.39 -59.36
CA PRO A 2 49.64 10.51 -58.33
C PRO A 2 49.12 10.37 -56.88
N THR A 3 50.12 10.11 -56.04
CA THR A 3 50.10 9.98 -54.58
C THR A 3 49.86 11.30 -53.85
N VAL A 4 49.01 11.25 -52.79
CA VAL A 4 48.93 12.31 -51.77
C VAL A 4 49.27 11.69 -50.41
N ARG A 5 50.38 12.17 -49.84
CA ARG A 5 50.81 11.89 -48.45
C ARG A 5 49.94 12.66 -47.49
N THR A 6 49.33 11.98 -46.54
CA THR A 6 48.70 12.60 -45.35
C THR A 6 49.64 12.47 -44.16
N ALA A 7 49.99 13.61 -43.60
CA ALA A 7 50.81 13.73 -42.41
C ALA A 7 49.98 13.47 -41.15
N PHE A 8 50.46 12.55 -40.34
CA PHE A 8 49.93 12.36 -38.96
C PHE A 8 50.44 13.51 -38.08
N ARG A 9 49.52 14.35 -37.60
CA ARG A 9 49.79 15.25 -36.48
C ARG A 9 49.29 14.58 -35.20
N SER A 10 50.20 14.19 -34.31
CA SER A 10 49.95 13.76 -32.94
C SER A 10 49.52 14.98 -32.12
N GLY A 11 48.19 15.06 -31.83
CA GLY A 11 47.67 15.98 -30.84
C GLY A 11 47.78 15.34 -29.46
N ARG A 12 48.60 15.91 -28.59
CA ARG A 12 48.59 15.61 -27.14
C ARG A 12 47.21 15.97 -26.58
N VAL A 13 46.43 14.97 -26.16
CA VAL A 13 45.23 15.17 -25.35
C VAL A 13 45.71 15.53 -23.95
N THR A 14 45.41 16.74 -23.53
CA THR A 14 45.83 17.32 -22.26
C THR A 14 45.12 16.63 -21.11
N ASP A 15 45.91 16.15 -20.14
CA ASP A 15 45.46 15.52 -18.87
C ASP A 15 44.51 16.39 -18.01
N GLY A 16 44.22 17.61 -18.40
CA GLY A 16 43.35 18.55 -17.68
C GLY A 16 41.86 18.21 -17.66
N VAL A 17 41.35 17.44 -18.64
CA VAL A 17 39.91 17.13 -18.72
C VAL A 17 39.54 16.01 -17.78
N VAL A 18 40.40 15.04 -17.55
CA VAL A 18 40.18 13.91 -16.63
C VAL A 18 40.18 14.39 -15.17
N TYR A 19 41.04 15.34 -14.82
CA TYR A 19 41.07 15.93 -13.46
C TYR A 19 39.84 16.78 -13.15
N CYS A 20 39.26 17.50 -14.12
CA CYS A 20 38.03 18.24 -13.91
C CYS A 20 36.81 17.32 -13.63
N TRP A 21 36.74 16.15 -14.28
CA TRP A 21 35.67 15.19 -14.04
C TRP A 21 35.81 14.48 -12.69
N MET A 22 37.03 14.12 -12.28
CA MET A 22 37.27 13.55 -10.95
C MET A 22 36.99 14.56 -9.81
N LEU A 23 37.39 15.81 -9.97
CA LEU A 23 37.12 16.87 -9.00
C LEU A 23 35.60 17.17 -8.88
N ALA A 24 34.84 17.16 -9.99
CA ALA A 24 33.40 17.36 -9.98
C ALA A 24 32.66 16.20 -9.31
N VAL A 25 33.11 14.95 -9.48
CA VAL A 25 32.52 13.77 -8.80
C VAL A 25 32.88 13.77 -7.32
N VAL A 26 34.09 14.12 -6.93
CA VAL A 26 34.52 14.22 -5.53
C VAL A 26 33.81 15.38 -4.83
N LEU A 27 33.67 16.54 -5.49
CA LEU A 27 32.95 17.69 -4.92
C LEU A 27 31.44 17.39 -4.71
N ASN A 28 30.80 16.65 -5.63
CA ASN A 28 29.41 16.21 -5.45
C ASN A 28 29.25 15.17 -4.34
N LEU A 29 30.23 14.29 -4.13
CA LEU A 29 30.23 13.34 -3.01
C LEU A 29 30.45 14.04 -1.67
N VAL A 30 31.34 15.02 -1.59
CA VAL A 30 31.62 15.77 -0.36
C VAL A 30 30.45 16.68 0.06
N THR A 31 29.65 17.19 -0.88
CA THR A 31 28.46 18.00 -0.58
C THR A 31 27.20 17.16 -0.32
N ALA A 32 27.13 15.92 -0.81
CA ALA A 32 25.96 15.04 -0.59
C ALA A 32 25.92 14.43 0.82
N ILE A 33 27.06 14.11 1.42
CA ILE A 33 27.13 13.52 2.77
C ILE A 33 26.55 14.44 3.85
N PRO A 34 26.88 15.75 3.92
CA PRO A 34 26.27 16.63 4.92
C PRO A 34 24.77 16.85 4.67
N ALA A 35 24.30 16.89 3.42
CA ALA A 35 22.89 17.06 3.12
C ALA A 35 22.03 15.86 3.58
N VAL A 36 22.51 14.63 3.40
CA VAL A 36 21.85 13.40 3.86
C VAL A 36 21.88 13.29 5.39
N ALA A 37 23.00 13.63 6.02
CA ALA A 37 23.09 13.68 7.48
C ALA A 37 22.11 14.70 8.08
N GLN A 38 21.97 15.87 7.46
CA GLN A 38 21.02 16.90 7.86
C GLN A 38 19.57 16.46 7.65
N ALA A 39 19.25 15.76 6.55
CA ALA A 39 17.93 15.19 6.31
C ALA A 39 17.57 14.11 7.35
N ASN A 40 18.52 13.26 7.71
CA ASN A 40 18.33 12.25 8.74
C ASN A 40 18.08 12.89 10.13
N ASN A 41 18.86 13.87 10.53
CA ASN A 41 18.66 14.60 11.78
C ASN A 41 17.29 15.28 11.84
N ARG A 42 16.81 15.79 10.70
CA ARG A 42 15.48 16.40 10.60
C ARG A 42 14.36 15.36 10.75
N LEU A 43 14.51 14.17 10.16
CA LEU A 43 13.57 13.07 10.33
C LEU A 43 13.47 12.63 11.79
N GLU A 44 14.62 12.46 12.46
CA GLU A 44 14.66 12.08 13.89
C GLU A 44 14.00 13.14 14.78
N LEU A 45 14.21 14.42 14.50
CA LEU A 45 13.51 15.50 15.21
C LEU A 45 11.98 15.42 15.02
N LEU A 46 11.51 15.15 13.80
CA LEU A 46 10.07 15.00 13.52
C LEU A 46 9.49 13.75 14.21
N ARG A 47 10.23 12.65 14.28
CA ARG A 47 9.85 11.44 15.02
C ARG A 47 9.79 11.69 16.53
N SER A 48 10.76 12.40 17.07
CA SER A 48 10.76 12.80 18.49
C SER A 48 9.54 13.66 18.84
N GLN A 49 9.19 14.62 17.97
CA GLN A 49 7.98 15.43 18.14
C GLN A 49 6.70 14.57 18.06
N HIS A 50 6.64 13.60 17.15
CA HIS A 50 5.51 12.65 17.08
C HIS A 50 5.41 11.81 18.36
N ALA A 51 6.53 11.30 18.86
CA ALA A 51 6.57 10.54 20.10
C ALA A 51 6.09 11.39 21.30
N LYS A 52 6.51 12.67 21.36
CA LYS A 52 6.04 13.60 22.38
C LYS A 52 4.52 13.81 22.30
N LEU A 53 3.99 14.13 21.12
CA LEU A 53 2.54 14.30 20.93
C LEU A 53 1.74 13.08 21.37
N ARG A 54 2.24 11.88 21.06
CA ARG A 54 1.64 10.61 21.48
C ARG A 54 1.65 10.47 23.01
N ASN A 55 2.80 10.70 23.64
CA ASN A 55 2.94 10.58 25.09
C ASN A 55 2.07 11.58 25.84
N ASP A 56 2.02 12.84 25.38
CA ASP A 56 1.15 13.88 25.93
C ASP A 56 -0.34 13.49 25.82
N HIS A 57 -0.73 12.90 24.68
CA HIS A 57 -2.09 12.40 24.48
C HIS A 57 -2.42 11.25 25.43
N LEU A 58 -1.54 10.25 25.56
CA LEU A 58 -1.70 9.11 26.47
C LEU A 58 -1.83 9.56 27.93
N ALA A 59 -1.06 10.56 28.35
CA ALA A 59 -1.15 11.10 29.71
C ALA A 59 -2.53 11.72 30.01
N VAL A 60 -3.15 12.39 29.01
CA VAL A 60 -4.51 12.93 29.17
C VAL A 60 -5.56 11.81 29.16
N LEU A 61 -5.42 10.81 28.27
CA LEU A 61 -6.32 9.66 28.24
C LEU A 61 -6.33 8.91 29.56
N ASN A 62 -5.16 8.70 30.19
CA ASN A 62 -5.06 8.06 31.50
C ASN A 62 -5.78 8.87 32.59
N ARG A 63 -5.71 10.21 32.58
CA ARG A 63 -6.47 11.05 33.53
C ARG A 63 -7.99 10.90 33.34
N ILE A 64 -8.47 10.84 32.09
CA ILE A 64 -9.89 10.60 31.81
C ILE A 64 -10.28 9.19 32.28
N LYS A 65 -9.41 8.18 32.09
CA LYS A 65 -9.63 6.82 32.61
C LYS A 65 -9.78 6.81 34.11
N SER A 66 -8.88 7.45 34.87
CA SER A 66 -8.95 7.57 36.33
C SER A 66 -10.30 8.18 36.78
N PHE A 67 -10.73 9.27 36.13
CA PHE A 67 -12.04 9.87 36.39
C PHE A 67 -13.19 8.87 36.17
N CYS A 68 -13.13 8.07 35.09
CA CYS A 68 -14.17 7.05 34.82
C CYS A 68 -14.13 5.91 35.84
N VAL A 69 -12.95 5.48 36.29
CA VAL A 69 -12.78 4.44 37.32
C VAL A 69 -13.36 4.89 38.66
N GLU A 70 -12.99 6.10 39.14
CA GLU A 70 -13.48 6.68 40.39
C GLU A 70 -15.02 6.76 40.44
N ARG A 71 -15.66 7.00 39.28
CA ARG A 71 -17.11 7.13 39.14
C ARG A 71 -17.79 5.88 38.66
N ARG A 72 -17.08 4.77 38.49
CA ARG A 72 -17.59 3.45 38.04
C ARG A 72 -18.29 3.51 36.68
N LEU A 73 -17.81 4.34 35.75
CA LEU A 73 -18.36 4.55 34.41
C LEU A 73 -17.80 3.49 33.43
N ALA A 74 -18.42 2.33 33.35
CA ALA A 74 -17.89 1.18 32.61
C ALA A 74 -17.71 1.48 31.10
N ASP A 75 -18.65 2.22 30.50
CA ASP A 75 -18.57 2.61 29.08
C ASP A 75 -17.41 3.58 28.83
N GLY A 76 -17.20 4.52 29.76
CA GLY A 76 -16.07 5.44 29.71
C GLY A 76 -14.73 4.72 29.80
N ILE A 77 -14.60 3.75 30.68
CA ILE A 77 -13.36 2.94 30.81
C ILE A 77 -13.10 2.22 29.50
N ARG A 78 -14.09 1.51 28.92
CA ARG A 78 -13.92 0.79 27.65
C ARG A 78 -13.54 1.71 26.48
N ALA A 79 -14.22 2.87 26.38
CA ALA A 79 -13.95 3.83 25.31
C ALA A 79 -12.54 4.45 25.41
N VAL A 80 -12.08 4.76 26.61
CA VAL A 80 -10.75 5.33 26.85
C VAL A 80 -9.67 4.26 26.65
N ASP A 81 -9.88 3.01 27.08
CA ASP A 81 -8.95 1.91 26.84
C ASP A 81 -8.78 1.62 25.34
N ALA A 82 -9.86 1.63 24.57
CA ALA A 82 -9.78 1.51 23.12
C ALA A 82 -8.97 2.66 22.49
N ALA A 83 -9.12 3.90 22.99
CA ALA A 83 -8.34 5.04 22.53
C ALA A 83 -6.86 4.91 22.90
N ILE A 84 -6.53 4.42 24.10
CA ILE A 84 -5.15 4.14 24.54
C ILE A 84 -4.52 3.07 23.67
N GLN A 85 -5.21 1.95 23.44
CA GLN A 85 -4.73 0.86 22.57
C GLN A 85 -4.47 1.35 21.14
N SER A 86 -5.41 2.10 20.56
CA SER A 86 -5.26 2.70 19.23
C SER A 86 -4.05 3.64 19.14
N THR A 87 -3.73 4.37 20.21
CA THR A 87 -2.61 5.31 20.29
C THR A 87 -1.26 4.62 20.53
N SER A 88 -1.25 3.54 21.32
CA SER A 88 -0.04 2.80 21.72
C SER A 88 0.40 1.78 20.68
N GLY A 89 -0.49 1.36 19.78
CA GLY A 89 -0.24 0.30 18.82
C GLY A 89 0.91 0.63 17.85
N THR A 90 1.96 -0.18 17.90
CA THR A 90 3.10 -0.13 16.95
C THR A 90 2.78 -0.87 15.65
N VAL A 91 1.62 -1.51 15.56
CA VAL A 91 1.28 -2.41 14.47
C VAL A 91 0.72 -1.63 13.28
N SER A 92 1.11 -2.07 12.09
CA SER A 92 0.59 -1.63 10.79
C SER A 92 -0.92 -1.94 10.59
N THR A 93 -1.71 -1.95 11.67
CA THR A 93 -3.16 -2.11 11.59
C THR A 93 -3.78 -0.74 11.38
N THR A 94 -4.35 -0.54 10.22
CA THR A 94 -5.08 0.69 9.93
C THR A 94 -6.56 0.42 10.16
N ALA A 95 -7.10 1.00 11.21
CA ALA A 95 -8.51 0.85 11.56
C ALA A 95 -9.41 1.40 10.46
N THR A 96 -10.53 0.71 10.23
CA THR A 96 -11.60 1.20 9.36
C THR A 96 -12.18 2.49 9.94
N LEU A 97 -12.28 3.51 9.13
CA LEU A 97 -12.86 4.78 9.56
C LEU A 97 -14.38 4.68 9.56
N PRO A 98 -15.08 5.17 10.61
CA PRO A 98 -16.53 5.17 10.66
C PRO A 98 -17.14 5.88 9.46
N GLU A 99 -18.15 5.30 8.85
CA GLU A 99 -18.87 5.96 7.74
C GLU A 99 -19.78 7.07 8.23
N THR A 100 -20.38 6.93 9.39
CA THR A 100 -21.30 7.92 9.95
C THR A 100 -20.56 9.02 10.68
N VAL A 101 -21.07 10.24 10.54
CA VAL A 101 -20.62 11.39 11.33
C VAL A 101 -20.94 11.13 12.80
N THR A 102 -20.02 11.46 13.68
CA THR A 102 -20.19 11.31 15.13
C THR A 102 -21.41 12.14 15.60
N PRO A 103 -22.43 11.53 16.21
CA PRO A 103 -23.61 12.26 16.68
C PRO A 103 -23.25 13.24 17.79
N GLU A 104 -24.03 14.29 17.94
CA GLU A 104 -23.90 15.20 19.08
C GLU A 104 -24.18 14.47 20.40
N LEU A 105 -23.66 15.03 21.51
CA LEU A 105 -23.97 14.48 22.83
C LEU A 105 -25.42 14.78 23.18
N SER A 106 -26.15 13.75 23.63
CA SER A 106 -27.54 13.97 24.10
C SER A 106 -27.55 14.95 25.27
N PRO A 107 -28.48 15.90 25.28
CA PRO A 107 -28.70 16.77 26.44
C PRO A 107 -29.16 16.03 27.70
N ASP A 108 -29.71 14.83 27.54
CA ASP A 108 -30.27 14.03 28.66
C ASP A 108 -29.23 13.12 29.33
N LEU A 109 -27.96 13.15 28.86
CA LEU A 109 -26.90 12.38 29.49
C LEU A 109 -26.66 12.83 30.94
N PRO A 110 -26.45 11.89 31.88
CA PRO A 110 -25.97 12.21 33.22
C PRO A 110 -24.71 13.08 33.19
N ALA A 111 -24.56 13.98 34.13
CA ALA A 111 -23.45 14.96 34.13
C ALA A 111 -22.07 14.30 34.02
N ALA A 112 -21.83 13.21 34.75
CA ALA A 112 -20.58 12.46 34.71
C ALA A 112 -20.32 11.82 33.33
N GLU A 113 -21.35 11.25 32.69
CA GLU A 113 -21.30 10.66 31.36
C GLU A 113 -20.98 11.73 30.31
N ARG A 114 -21.68 12.86 30.36
CA ARG A 114 -21.43 13.99 29.46
C ARG A 114 -20.02 14.55 29.63
N GLN A 115 -19.53 14.60 30.87
CA GLN A 115 -18.21 15.14 31.20
C GLN A 115 -17.08 14.32 30.52
N TRP A 116 -17.02 13.00 30.74
CA TRP A 116 -15.95 12.19 30.16
C TRP A 116 -16.03 12.14 28.63
N GLN A 117 -17.25 12.03 28.07
CA GLN A 117 -17.44 12.02 26.60
C GLN A 117 -16.95 13.33 25.96
N SER A 118 -17.29 14.47 26.56
CA SER A 118 -16.85 15.78 26.11
C SER A 118 -15.33 15.93 26.21
N GLN A 119 -14.74 15.51 27.33
CA GLN A 119 -13.29 15.54 27.54
C GLN A 119 -12.56 14.66 26.53
N LEU A 120 -13.01 13.41 26.32
CA LEU A 120 -12.44 12.48 25.36
C LEU A 120 -12.51 13.03 23.93
N ARG A 121 -13.68 13.54 23.49
CA ARG A 121 -13.86 14.14 22.17
C ARG A 121 -12.95 15.36 21.97
N THR A 122 -12.88 16.24 22.96
CA THR A 122 -12.02 17.44 22.90
C THR A 122 -10.55 17.06 22.80
N GLN A 123 -10.10 16.10 23.60
CA GLN A 123 -8.72 15.64 23.60
C GLN A 123 -8.34 14.96 22.28
N ARG A 124 -9.22 14.11 21.74
CA ARG A 124 -9.00 13.45 20.44
C ARG A 124 -8.89 14.47 19.32
N ARG A 125 -9.76 15.49 19.27
CA ARG A 125 -9.69 16.57 18.29
C ARG A 125 -8.39 17.38 18.39
N ARG A 126 -7.97 17.73 19.62
CA ARG A 126 -6.69 18.44 19.85
C ARG A 126 -5.50 17.63 19.33
N HIS A 127 -5.47 16.35 19.66
CA HIS A 127 -4.40 15.46 19.20
C HIS A 127 -4.41 15.31 17.67
N ALA A 128 -5.58 15.13 17.07
CA ALA A 128 -5.76 15.05 15.62
C ALA A 128 -5.24 16.33 14.92
N GLN A 129 -5.55 17.51 15.43
CA GLN A 129 -5.05 18.78 14.91
C GLN A 129 -3.52 18.85 14.97
N ALA A 130 -2.91 18.45 16.10
CA ALA A 130 -1.46 18.43 16.26
C ALA A 130 -0.78 17.44 15.30
N LEU A 131 -1.34 16.25 15.12
CA LEU A 131 -0.88 15.27 14.14
C LEU A 131 -0.97 15.80 12.69
N PHE A 132 -2.05 16.49 12.35
CA PHE A 132 -2.18 17.09 11.03
C PHE A 132 -1.16 18.20 10.78
N LEU A 133 -0.91 19.07 11.75
CA LEU A 133 0.14 20.08 11.64
C LEU A 133 1.53 19.46 11.50
N LEU A 134 1.81 18.38 12.24
CA LEU A 134 3.03 17.61 12.09
C LEU A 134 3.13 16.99 10.69
N SER A 135 2.04 16.44 10.15
CA SER A 135 2.02 15.83 8.80
C SER A 135 2.46 16.81 7.71
N ARG A 136 2.05 18.07 7.79
CA ARG A 136 2.49 19.13 6.86
C ARG A 136 3.99 19.41 6.96
N ARG A 137 4.55 19.37 8.18
CA ARG A 137 5.99 19.57 8.42
C ARG A 137 6.81 18.39 7.90
N VAL A 138 6.29 17.17 8.09
CA VAL A 138 6.87 15.92 7.59
C VAL A 138 6.86 15.91 6.05
N LEU A 139 5.75 16.34 5.42
CA LEU A 139 5.65 16.48 3.97
C LEU A 139 6.70 17.48 3.43
N LYS A 140 6.81 18.66 4.05
CA LYS A 140 7.82 19.67 3.70
C LYS A 140 9.26 19.19 3.85
N ALA A 141 9.49 18.16 4.69
CA ALA A 141 10.79 17.51 4.84
C ALA A 141 11.04 16.40 3.79
N GLY A 142 10.09 16.16 2.85
CA GLY A 142 10.22 15.15 1.80
C GLY A 142 9.73 13.74 2.18
N HIS A 143 9.14 13.55 3.38
CA HIS A 143 8.70 12.24 3.86
C HIS A 143 7.20 12.03 3.60
N THR A 144 6.83 11.88 2.33
CA THR A 144 5.43 11.79 1.88
C THR A 144 4.67 10.62 2.52
N SER A 145 5.26 9.43 2.56
CA SER A 145 4.61 8.25 3.14
C SER A 145 4.35 8.40 4.64
N TYR A 146 5.27 9.02 5.35
CA TYR A 146 5.10 9.33 6.78
C TYR A 146 4.02 10.40 7.00
N ALA A 147 3.97 11.44 6.15
CA ALA A 147 2.94 12.47 6.21
C ALA A 147 1.53 11.86 6.04
N TYR A 148 1.32 10.97 5.06
CA TYR A 148 0.04 10.26 4.90
C TYR A 148 -0.28 9.31 6.06
N ASN A 149 0.73 8.69 6.68
CA ASN A 149 0.50 7.92 7.91
C ASN A 149 -0.05 8.79 9.04
N LEU A 150 0.49 9.99 9.24
CA LEU A 150 -0.03 10.96 10.21
C LEU A 150 -1.45 11.43 9.86
N VAL A 151 -1.79 11.58 8.57
CA VAL A 151 -3.16 11.89 8.12
C VAL A 151 -4.12 10.76 8.49
N ARG A 152 -3.74 9.49 8.32
CA ARG A 152 -4.55 8.35 8.77
C ARG A 152 -4.77 8.34 10.28
N GLN A 153 -3.72 8.60 11.05
CA GLN A 153 -3.83 8.74 12.51
C GLN A 153 -4.72 9.93 12.90
N THR A 154 -4.63 11.04 12.18
CA THR A 154 -5.54 12.19 12.35
C THR A 154 -7.00 11.78 12.19
N ALA A 155 -7.33 11.06 11.09
CA ALA A 155 -8.69 10.58 10.82
C ALA A 155 -9.16 9.52 11.83
N ALA A 156 -8.26 8.68 12.35
CA ALA A 156 -8.59 7.71 13.40
C ALA A 156 -8.90 8.40 14.75
N CYS A 157 -8.17 9.48 15.08
CA CYS A 157 -8.41 10.27 16.30
C CYS A 157 -9.65 11.16 16.18
N ASP A 158 -9.81 11.85 15.04
CA ASP A 158 -10.97 12.69 14.72
C ASP A 158 -11.60 12.21 13.40
N PRO A 159 -12.55 11.26 13.44
CA PRO A 159 -13.20 10.71 12.25
C PRO A 159 -13.94 11.76 11.42
N ASP A 160 -14.28 12.90 12.00
CA ASP A 160 -15.00 13.99 11.36
C ASP A 160 -14.07 15.11 10.84
N SER A 161 -12.77 14.94 10.93
CA SER A 161 -11.80 15.85 10.36
C SER A 161 -11.95 15.94 8.83
N ARG A 162 -12.61 17.02 8.36
CA ARG A 162 -12.86 17.25 6.91
C ARG A 162 -11.57 17.20 6.08
N THR A 163 -10.50 17.74 6.63
CA THR A 163 -9.20 17.79 5.93
C THR A 163 -8.59 16.41 5.80
N ALA A 164 -8.55 15.62 6.88
CA ALA A 164 -8.02 14.26 6.84
C ALA A 164 -8.89 13.36 5.94
N ARG A 165 -10.23 13.43 6.07
CA ARG A 165 -11.16 12.68 5.21
C ARG A 165 -10.95 12.99 3.73
N ARG A 166 -10.82 14.27 3.37
CA ARG A 166 -10.57 14.68 1.98
C ARG A 166 -9.25 14.14 1.45
N LEU A 167 -8.17 14.21 2.23
CA LEU A 167 -6.87 13.67 1.85
C LEU A 167 -6.91 12.14 1.65
N LEU A 168 -7.82 11.46 2.35
CA LEU A 168 -8.05 10.02 2.22
C LEU A 168 -9.12 9.66 1.16
N GLY A 169 -9.59 10.64 0.37
CA GLY A 169 -10.51 10.42 -0.74
C GLY A 169 -12.00 10.46 -0.38
N PHE A 170 -12.38 10.86 0.85
CA PHE A 170 -13.79 10.91 1.28
C PHE A 170 -14.41 12.28 1.11
N VAL A 171 -15.70 12.29 0.82
CA VAL A 171 -16.58 13.46 0.80
C VAL A 171 -17.76 13.25 1.74
N ARG A 172 -18.34 14.33 2.23
CA ARG A 172 -19.53 14.24 3.07
C ARG A 172 -20.81 14.15 2.21
N HIS A 173 -21.66 13.18 2.51
CA HIS A 173 -22.99 13.01 1.93
C HIS A 173 -24.02 12.87 3.06
N GLY A 174 -24.72 13.96 3.37
CA GLY A 174 -25.59 14.02 4.55
C GLY A 174 -24.81 13.78 5.85
N ILE A 175 -25.19 12.73 6.57
CA ILE A 175 -24.55 12.29 7.82
C ILE A 175 -23.47 11.20 7.59
N ARG A 176 -23.09 10.93 6.33
CA ARG A 176 -22.14 9.86 5.99
C ARG A 176 -20.88 10.44 5.32
N TRP A 177 -19.75 9.78 5.59
CA TRP A 177 -18.50 9.93 4.87
C TRP A 177 -18.41 8.83 3.82
N VAL A 178 -18.40 9.22 2.56
CA VAL A 178 -18.39 8.28 1.42
C VAL A 178 -17.38 8.72 0.38
N THR A 179 -17.05 7.85 -0.55
CA THR A 179 -16.25 8.24 -1.71
C THR A 179 -17.08 9.09 -2.69
N PRO A 180 -16.46 9.86 -3.61
CA PRO A 180 -17.18 10.59 -4.65
C PRO A 180 -18.07 9.69 -5.52
N PHE A 181 -17.59 8.47 -5.84
CA PHE A 181 -18.37 7.50 -6.60
C PHE A 181 -19.60 7.02 -5.80
N ALA A 182 -19.40 6.62 -4.54
CA ALA A 182 -20.50 6.22 -3.67
C ALA A 182 -21.54 7.36 -3.50
N SER A 183 -21.08 8.61 -3.35
CA SER A 183 -21.98 9.78 -3.32
C SER A 183 -22.81 9.90 -4.61
N GLN A 184 -22.21 9.62 -5.76
CA GLN A 184 -22.92 9.62 -7.04
C GLN A 184 -23.98 8.50 -7.11
N GLN A 185 -23.66 7.29 -6.65
CA GLN A 185 -24.59 6.16 -6.61
C GLN A 185 -25.80 6.46 -5.68
N LEU A 186 -25.54 6.97 -4.49
CA LEU A 186 -26.58 7.36 -3.53
C LEU A 186 -27.55 8.41 -4.10
N ARG A 187 -27.04 9.41 -4.85
CA ARG A 187 -27.89 10.41 -5.56
C ARG A 187 -28.79 9.77 -6.63
N ARG A 188 -28.35 8.65 -7.22
CA ARG A 188 -29.11 7.87 -8.20
C ARG A 188 -30.05 6.86 -7.56
N ARG A 189 -30.22 6.91 -6.21
CA ARG A 189 -31.03 5.98 -5.41
C ARG A 189 -30.53 4.54 -5.46
N PHE A 190 -29.22 4.34 -5.65
CA PHE A 190 -28.57 3.06 -5.40
C PHE A 190 -28.10 3.02 -3.96
N VAL A 191 -28.12 1.83 -3.36
CA VAL A 191 -27.57 1.55 -2.04
C VAL A 191 -26.52 0.45 -2.15
N TRP A 192 -25.51 0.51 -1.32
CA TRP A 192 -24.55 -0.58 -1.18
C TRP A 192 -25.12 -1.64 -0.25
N HIS A 193 -25.23 -2.86 -0.74
CA HIS A 193 -25.57 -4.04 0.06
C HIS A 193 -24.31 -4.90 0.25
N GLU A 194 -24.04 -5.34 1.47
CA GLU A 194 -22.79 -6.03 1.83
C GLU A 194 -22.57 -7.33 1.05
N THR A 195 -23.67 -7.99 0.67
CA THR A 195 -23.65 -9.25 -0.08
C THR A 195 -23.78 -9.05 -1.58
N PHE A 196 -24.55 -8.06 -2.04
CA PHE A 196 -24.95 -7.93 -3.45
C PHE A 196 -24.34 -6.73 -4.17
N GLY A 197 -23.58 -5.88 -3.46
CA GLY A 197 -22.98 -4.68 -4.02
C GLY A 197 -23.98 -3.55 -4.27
N TRP A 198 -23.74 -2.69 -5.26
CA TRP A 198 -24.62 -1.57 -5.59
C TRP A 198 -25.93 -2.04 -6.23
N LEU A 199 -27.05 -1.81 -5.57
CA LEU A 199 -28.40 -2.13 -6.03
C LEU A 199 -29.29 -0.87 -6.04
N PRO A 200 -30.28 -0.76 -6.96
CA PRO A 200 -31.39 0.16 -6.76
C PRO A 200 -32.06 -0.11 -5.42
N ALA A 201 -32.33 0.93 -4.63
CA ALA A 201 -32.95 0.76 -3.30
C ALA A 201 -34.25 -0.06 -3.35
N ALA A 202 -35.04 0.09 -4.40
CA ALA A 202 -36.28 -0.66 -4.61
C ALA A 202 -36.09 -2.17 -4.90
N HIS A 203 -34.85 -2.62 -5.14
CA HIS A 203 -34.56 -4.03 -5.42
C HIS A 203 -34.08 -4.82 -4.18
N VAL A 204 -33.69 -4.14 -3.10
CA VAL A 204 -33.03 -4.74 -1.93
C VAL A 204 -33.87 -5.87 -1.34
N GLU A 205 -35.12 -5.58 -0.99
CA GLU A 205 -36.04 -6.56 -0.39
C GLU A 205 -36.18 -7.83 -1.24
N ARG A 206 -36.32 -7.69 -2.55
CA ARG A 206 -36.40 -8.84 -3.47
C ARG A 206 -35.10 -9.65 -3.50
N TYR A 207 -33.95 -8.99 -3.45
CA TYR A 207 -32.67 -9.68 -3.39
C TYR A 207 -32.50 -10.46 -2.09
N GLU A 208 -32.93 -9.90 -0.96
CA GLU A 208 -32.95 -10.57 0.36
C GLU A 208 -33.89 -11.77 0.37
N MET A 209 -35.02 -11.70 -0.36
CA MET A 209 -35.96 -12.82 -0.56
C MET A 209 -35.48 -13.85 -1.62
N GLY A 210 -34.22 -13.78 -2.09
CA GLY A 210 -33.67 -14.74 -3.04
C GLY A 210 -34.00 -14.50 -4.51
N GLN A 211 -34.65 -13.37 -4.84
CA GLN A 211 -34.89 -12.99 -6.23
C GLN A 211 -33.71 -12.22 -6.81
N ARG A 212 -33.51 -12.31 -8.13
CA ARG A 212 -32.42 -11.65 -8.87
C ARG A 212 -32.95 -10.99 -10.12
N TYR A 213 -32.42 -9.79 -10.42
CA TYR A 213 -32.81 -9.04 -11.63
C TYR A 213 -31.85 -9.33 -12.78
N PHE A 214 -32.30 -10.15 -13.74
CA PHE A 214 -31.49 -10.53 -14.89
C PHE A 214 -32.20 -10.17 -16.21
N LYS A 215 -31.52 -9.42 -17.08
CA LYS A 215 -32.05 -9.00 -18.40
C LYS A 215 -33.51 -8.52 -18.35
N ARG A 216 -33.80 -7.60 -17.41
CA ARG A 216 -35.11 -6.97 -17.19
C ARG A 216 -36.22 -7.92 -16.66
N ARG A 217 -35.86 -9.08 -16.14
CA ARG A 217 -36.80 -10.04 -15.52
C ARG A 217 -36.32 -10.44 -14.14
N TRP A 218 -37.25 -10.74 -13.27
CA TRP A 218 -36.99 -11.34 -11.97
C TRP A 218 -36.90 -12.86 -12.13
N VAL A 219 -35.85 -13.45 -11.60
CA VAL A 219 -35.58 -14.89 -11.57
C VAL A 219 -35.15 -15.31 -10.18
N SER A 220 -35.12 -16.61 -9.86
CA SER A 220 -34.51 -17.09 -8.61
C SER A 220 -32.98 -16.94 -8.63
N ALA A 221 -32.36 -16.94 -7.46
CA ALA A 221 -30.90 -16.89 -7.33
C ALA A 221 -30.22 -18.06 -8.07
N ASP A 222 -30.76 -19.27 -7.94
CA ASP A 222 -30.23 -20.46 -8.63
C ASP A 222 -30.32 -20.32 -10.16
N ARG A 223 -31.46 -19.81 -10.64
CA ARG A 223 -31.62 -19.58 -12.08
C ARG A 223 -30.65 -18.52 -12.61
N GLU A 224 -30.43 -17.45 -11.86
CA GLU A 224 -29.40 -16.47 -12.24
C GLU A 224 -28.01 -17.12 -12.26
N ALA A 225 -27.65 -17.91 -11.27
CA ALA A 225 -26.38 -18.60 -11.19
C ALA A 225 -26.13 -19.51 -12.41
N GLU A 226 -27.15 -20.26 -12.83
CA GLU A 226 -27.09 -21.06 -14.07
C GLU A 226 -26.84 -20.20 -15.31
N LEU A 227 -27.58 -19.10 -15.47
CA LEU A 227 -27.47 -18.20 -16.62
C LEU A 227 -26.12 -17.49 -16.69
N ARG A 228 -25.46 -17.32 -15.56
CA ARG A 228 -24.16 -16.66 -15.44
C ARG A 228 -22.96 -17.60 -15.46
N ARG A 229 -23.16 -18.90 -15.58
CA ARG A 229 -22.07 -19.88 -15.76
C ARG A 229 -21.21 -19.59 -16.98
N ASP A 230 -21.82 -19.12 -18.07
CA ASP A 230 -21.09 -18.60 -19.22
C ASP A 230 -20.47 -17.22 -18.86
N PHE A 231 -19.15 -17.11 -18.92
CA PHE A 231 -18.42 -15.89 -18.55
C PHE A 231 -18.86 -14.66 -19.38
N ARG A 232 -19.46 -14.84 -20.56
CA ARG A 232 -20.07 -13.76 -21.35
C ARG A 232 -21.24 -13.09 -20.62
N ASN A 233 -21.92 -13.81 -19.74
CA ASN A 233 -23.00 -13.33 -18.90
C ASN A 233 -22.59 -13.13 -17.44
N ALA A 234 -21.28 -13.13 -17.13
CA ALA A 234 -20.75 -13.00 -15.77
C ALA A 234 -21.38 -11.83 -14.99
N TRP A 235 -21.43 -11.94 -13.67
CA TRP A 235 -21.73 -10.79 -12.83
C TRP A 235 -20.64 -9.72 -12.99
N GLU A 236 -21.05 -8.47 -12.99
CA GLU A 236 -20.18 -7.31 -13.02
C GLU A 236 -20.37 -6.50 -11.73
N VAL A 237 -19.42 -6.62 -10.84
CA VAL A 237 -19.40 -5.85 -9.59
C VAL A 237 -18.55 -4.61 -9.80
N ARG A 238 -19.20 -3.46 -9.85
CA ARG A 238 -18.55 -2.16 -10.01
C ARG A 238 -18.38 -1.47 -8.67
N THR A 239 -17.16 -1.05 -8.37
CA THR A 239 -16.83 -0.23 -7.20
C THR A 239 -16.17 1.08 -7.63
N ASP A 240 -15.55 1.82 -6.73
CA ASP A 240 -14.90 3.10 -7.02
C ASP A 240 -13.82 2.97 -8.10
N HIS A 241 -12.94 1.99 -7.93
CA HIS A 241 -11.75 1.84 -8.76
C HIS A 241 -11.74 0.54 -9.57
N TYR A 242 -12.57 -0.45 -9.21
CA TYR A 242 -12.56 -1.77 -9.82
C TYR A 242 -13.85 -2.14 -10.55
N LEU A 243 -13.70 -3.00 -11.54
CA LEU A 243 -14.75 -3.78 -12.18
C LEU A 243 -14.36 -5.26 -12.07
N VAL A 244 -15.01 -5.97 -11.17
CA VAL A 244 -14.85 -7.43 -11.02
C VAL A 244 -15.88 -8.13 -11.84
N LYS A 245 -15.44 -8.96 -12.81
CA LYS A 245 -16.28 -9.88 -13.57
C LYS A 245 -16.10 -11.29 -13.05
N THR A 246 -17.19 -11.96 -12.68
CA THR A 246 -17.13 -13.32 -12.15
C THR A 246 -18.33 -14.15 -12.58
N ASN A 247 -18.09 -15.44 -12.83
CA ASN A 247 -19.13 -16.45 -13.04
C ASN A 247 -19.13 -17.50 -11.90
N HIS A 248 -18.46 -17.19 -10.77
CA HIS A 248 -18.47 -18.02 -9.58
C HIS A 248 -19.72 -17.76 -8.73
N SER A 249 -19.81 -16.59 -8.10
CA SER A 249 -21.00 -16.09 -7.40
C SER A 249 -20.97 -14.57 -7.28
N LEU A 250 -22.13 -13.94 -7.09
CA LEU A 250 -22.22 -12.50 -6.85
C LEU A 250 -21.56 -12.11 -5.53
N GLU A 251 -21.80 -12.88 -4.50
CA GLU A 251 -21.34 -12.68 -3.12
C GLU A 251 -19.81 -12.67 -3.05
N GLU A 252 -19.16 -13.67 -3.67
CA GLU A 252 -17.70 -13.73 -3.75
C GLU A 252 -17.12 -12.59 -4.62
N GLY A 253 -17.81 -12.23 -5.70
CA GLY A 253 -17.43 -11.07 -6.51
C GLY A 253 -17.47 -9.76 -5.73
N VAL A 254 -18.48 -9.57 -4.86
CA VAL A 254 -18.60 -8.40 -3.98
C VAL A 254 -17.52 -8.39 -2.90
N ALA A 255 -17.29 -9.54 -2.26
CA ALA A 255 -16.24 -9.68 -1.24
C ALA A 255 -14.85 -9.38 -1.84
N LEU A 256 -14.57 -9.91 -3.03
CA LEU A 256 -13.33 -9.66 -3.77
C LEU A 256 -13.16 -8.16 -4.10
N ALA A 257 -14.22 -7.52 -4.61
CA ALA A 257 -14.20 -6.10 -4.97
C ALA A 257 -13.94 -5.21 -3.74
N ARG A 258 -14.53 -5.52 -2.57
CA ARG A 258 -14.26 -4.81 -1.30
C ARG A 258 -12.80 -4.95 -0.85
N ASN A 259 -12.25 -6.15 -0.93
CA ASN A 259 -10.85 -6.39 -0.58
C ASN A 259 -9.91 -5.60 -1.50
N LEU A 260 -10.20 -5.55 -2.79
CA LEU A 260 -9.43 -4.76 -3.77
C LEU A 260 -9.53 -3.25 -3.51
N GLU A 261 -10.70 -2.73 -3.14
CA GLU A 261 -10.84 -1.31 -2.77
C GLU A 261 -10.06 -0.96 -1.50
N THR A 262 -10.08 -1.84 -0.49
CA THR A 262 -9.29 -1.67 0.73
C THR A 262 -7.79 -1.66 0.41
N PHE A 263 -7.35 -2.56 -0.45
CA PHE A 263 -5.98 -2.62 -0.94
C PHE A 263 -5.59 -1.38 -1.76
N TYR A 264 -6.46 -0.91 -2.64
CA TYR A 264 -6.27 0.32 -3.42
C TYR A 264 -6.03 1.52 -2.50
N GLY A 265 -6.92 1.73 -1.52
CA GLY A 265 -6.80 2.83 -0.56
C GLY A 265 -5.51 2.77 0.26
N PHE A 266 -5.10 1.56 0.66
CA PHE A 266 -3.80 1.34 1.31
C PHE A 266 -2.64 1.71 0.40
N LEU A 267 -2.57 1.13 -0.81
CA LEU A 267 -1.45 1.32 -1.73
C LEU A 267 -1.31 2.80 -2.12
N HIS A 268 -2.39 3.44 -2.53
CA HIS A 268 -2.39 4.86 -2.91
C HIS A 268 -1.95 5.80 -1.78
N SER A 269 -2.37 5.54 -0.56
CA SER A 269 -1.96 6.38 0.58
C SER A 269 -0.54 6.09 1.07
N SER A 270 -0.09 4.83 1.03
CA SER A 270 1.24 4.42 1.49
C SER A 270 2.33 4.71 0.46
N PHE A 271 1.97 4.71 -0.82
CA PHE A 271 2.85 4.97 -1.97
C PHE A 271 2.44 6.27 -2.70
N ALA A 272 1.91 7.25 -1.98
CA ALA A 272 1.38 8.49 -2.57
C ALA A 272 2.39 9.20 -3.51
N GLY A 273 3.68 9.16 -3.18
CA GLY A 273 4.76 9.70 -4.03
C GLY A 273 4.98 8.95 -5.35
N PHE A 274 4.42 7.74 -5.50
CA PHE A 274 4.39 7.02 -6.78
C PHE A 274 3.24 7.47 -7.67
N PHE A 275 2.07 7.74 -7.09
CA PHE A 275 0.83 8.03 -7.82
C PHE A 275 0.59 9.52 -8.08
N SER A 276 1.26 10.40 -7.34
CA SER A 276 1.08 11.85 -7.41
C SER A 276 2.41 12.59 -7.37
N THR A 277 2.50 13.67 -8.13
CA THR A 277 3.68 14.54 -8.08
C THR A 277 3.75 15.32 -6.76
N PRO A 278 4.94 15.77 -6.33
CA PRO A 278 5.08 16.60 -5.12
C PRO A 278 4.13 17.82 -5.11
N ASP A 279 4.01 18.53 -6.22
CA ASP A 279 3.10 19.68 -6.36
C ASP A 279 1.62 19.31 -6.18
N GLN A 280 1.20 18.16 -6.72
CA GLN A 280 -0.17 17.66 -6.51
C GLN A 280 -0.43 17.34 -5.03
N ILE A 281 0.54 16.71 -4.36
CA ILE A 281 0.43 16.36 -2.94
C ILE A 281 0.39 17.64 -2.08
N GLU A 282 1.26 18.62 -2.35
CA GLU A 282 1.25 19.90 -1.64
C GLU A 282 -0.09 20.65 -1.80
N LYS A 283 -0.64 20.70 -3.02
CA LYS A 283 -1.97 21.28 -3.29
C LYS A 283 -3.10 20.56 -2.55
N LEU A 284 -3.03 19.23 -2.45
CA LEU A 284 -3.98 18.44 -1.66
C LEU A 284 -3.90 18.79 -0.17
N PHE A 285 -2.71 18.90 0.40
CA PHE A 285 -2.49 19.27 1.82
C PHE A 285 -2.85 20.73 2.10
N ALA A 286 -2.64 21.63 1.14
CA ALA A 286 -3.05 23.03 1.24
C ALA A 286 -4.57 23.22 1.12
N GLY A 287 -5.29 22.24 0.58
CA GLY A 287 -6.72 22.33 0.34
C GLY A 287 -7.12 23.12 -0.91
N THR A 288 -6.17 23.43 -1.76
CA THR A 288 -6.37 24.20 -3.01
C THR A 288 -6.76 23.30 -4.19
N SER A 289 -6.62 21.98 -4.05
CA SER A 289 -7.10 20.99 -5.02
C SER A 289 -8.37 20.31 -4.52
N GLY A 290 -9.33 20.08 -5.42
CA GLY A 290 -10.47 19.21 -5.14
C GLY A 290 -10.03 17.76 -4.83
N VAL A 291 -10.94 16.95 -4.30
CA VAL A 291 -10.72 15.52 -3.97
C VAL A 291 -10.20 14.70 -5.17
N THR A 292 -10.44 15.20 -6.38
CA THR A 292 -9.89 14.69 -7.63
C THR A 292 -8.78 15.62 -8.09
N GLY A 293 -7.56 15.39 -7.66
CA GLY A 293 -6.36 16.12 -8.13
C GLY A 293 -6.03 15.91 -9.61
N SER A 294 -6.83 15.16 -10.33
CA SER A 294 -6.79 15.01 -11.78
C SER A 294 -8.01 15.68 -12.42
N ARG A 295 -7.78 16.75 -13.16
CA ARG A 295 -8.74 17.31 -14.12
C ARG A 295 -8.96 16.38 -15.33
N SER A 296 -8.95 15.08 -15.15
CA SER A 296 -9.40 14.16 -16.17
C SER A 296 -10.92 14.31 -16.29
N ARG A 297 -11.38 14.96 -17.33
CA ARG A 297 -12.81 15.10 -17.70
C ARG A 297 -13.49 13.76 -18.01
N ARG A 298 -12.74 12.67 -18.02
CA ARG A 298 -13.27 11.29 -18.17
C ARG A 298 -13.14 10.58 -16.82
N PRO A 299 -14.18 9.86 -16.36
CA PRO A 299 -14.02 8.96 -15.23
C PRO A 299 -12.86 8.02 -15.56
N ALA A 300 -11.94 7.86 -14.61
CA ALA A 300 -10.85 6.90 -14.77
C ALA A 300 -11.45 5.54 -15.14
N ARG A 301 -10.84 4.85 -16.11
CA ARG A 301 -11.25 3.48 -16.44
C ARG A 301 -11.04 2.64 -15.19
N PRO A 302 -12.00 1.77 -14.84
CA PRO A 302 -11.81 0.86 -13.72
C PRO A 302 -10.65 -0.10 -14.01
N HIS A 303 -9.98 -0.52 -12.98
CA HIS A 303 -9.11 -1.68 -13.00
C HIS A 303 -9.98 -2.93 -13.15
N VAL A 304 -9.72 -3.75 -14.15
CA VAL A 304 -10.58 -4.90 -14.47
C VAL A 304 -9.96 -6.17 -13.89
N VAL A 305 -10.79 -6.95 -13.20
CA VAL A 305 -10.43 -8.26 -12.67
C VAL A 305 -11.43 -9.30 -13.19
N HIS A 306 -10.93 -10.36 -13.81
CA HIS A 306 -11.70 -11.52 -14.20
C HIS A 306 -11.48 -12.64 -13.19
N PHE A 307 -12.54 -12.98 -12.47
CA PHE A 307 -12.53 -14.02 -11.43
C PHE A 307 -13.34 -15.21 -11.92
N TYR A 308 -12.64 -16.23 -12.42
CA TYR A 308 -13.25 -17.43 -12.97
C TYR A 308 -13.78 -18.35 -11.88
N ARG A 309 -14.81 -19.11 -12.20
CA ARG A 309 -15.45 -20.07 -11.30
C ARG A 309 -14.49 -21.11 -10.75
N ASP A 310 -13.56 -21.60 -11.59
CA ASP A 310 -12.60 -22.63 -11.24
C ASP A 310 -11.29 -22.50 -12.06
N ARG A 311 -10.29 -23.28 -11.62
CA ARG A 311 -8.97 -23.31 -12.24
C ARG A 311 -8.99 -23.86 -13.67
N ASP A 312 -9.89 -24.79 -13.97
CA ASP A 312 -9.97 -25.40 -15.29
C ASP A 312 -10.52 -24.43 -16.34
N GLU A 313 -11.49 -23.59 -15.96
CA GLU A 313 -11.99 -22.52 -16.83
C GLU A 313 -10.92 -21.45 -17.06
N TYR A 314 -10.22 -21.03 -16.02
CA TYR A 314 -9.08 -20.12 -16.11
C TYR A 314 -8.03 -20.64 -17.09
N ARG A 315 -7.60 -21.91 -16.95
CA ARG A 315 -6.63 -22.55 -17.84
C ARG A 315 -7.14 -22.64 -19.28
N ARG A 316 -8.37 -23.14 -19.49
CA ARG A 316 -8.94 -23.26 -20.83
C ARG A 316 -9.02 -21.93 -21.56
N THR A 317 -9.36 -20.87 -20.84
CA THR A 317 -9.50 -19.52 -21.40
C THR A 317 -8.16 -18.91 -21.78
N LEU A 318 -7.13 -19.11 -20.99
CA LEU A 318 -5.84 -18.43 -21.15
C LEU A 318 -4.78 -19.28 -21.88
N ARG A 319 -4.93 -20.60 -21.95
CA ARG A 319 -3.98 -21.51 -22.63
C ARG A 319 -3.66 -21.13 -24.09
N PRO A 320 -4.60 -20.65 -24.91
CA PRO A 320 -4.27 -20.22 -26.26
C PRO A 320 -3.28 -19.04 -26.34
N ARG A 321 -3.14 -18.30 -25.23
CA ARG A 321 -2.30 -17.10 -25.16
C ARG A 321 -1.05 -17.29 -24.29
N ILE A 322 -1.10 -18.22 -23.35
CA ILE A 322 -0.06 -18.44 -22.33
C ILE A 322 0.28 -19.93 -22.27
N SER A 323 1.44 -20.30 -22.79
CA SER A 323 1.87 -21.71 -22.85
C SER A 323 2.09 -22.32 -21.44
N GLN A 324 2.52 -21.53 -20.47
CA GLN A 324 2.81 -21.97 -19.10
C GLN A 324 1.69 -21.66 -18.09
N ILE A 325 0.45 -21.54 -18.55
CA ILE A 325 -0.69 -21.18 -17.69
C ILE A 325 -0.93 -22.17 -16.55
N ASP A 326 -0.52 -23.43 -16.72
CA ASP A 326 -0.76 -24.50 -15.76
C ASP A 326 -0.04 -24.32 -14.42
N ILE A 327 1.06 -23.58 -14.40
CA ILE A 327 1.84 -23.28 -13.19
C ILE A 327 1.47 -21.95 -12.52
N THR A 328 0.57 -21.18 -13.12
CA THR A 328 0.16 -19.87 -12.58
C THR A 328 -1.07 -19.99 -11.67
N ASN A 329 -1.11 -19.18 -10.62
CA ASN A 329 -2.26 -19.06 -9.70
C ASN A 329 -3.06 -17.77 -9.91
N GLY A 330 -2.64 -16.93 -10.83
CA GLY A 330 -3.21 -15.68 -11.27
C GLY A 330 -2.22 -14.99 -12.20
N LEU A 331 -2.66 -13.97 -12.91
CA LEU A 331 -1.83 -13.28 -13.89
C LEU A 331 -2.38 -11.90 -14.21
N TYR A 332 -1.55 -10.87 -14.16
CA TYR A 332 -1.85 -9.59 -14.77
C TYR A 332 -1.33 -9.53 -16.21
N MET A 333 -2.23 -9.36 -17.17
CA MET A 333 -1.87 -9.16 -18.57
C MET A 333 -1.88 -7.67 -18.92
N GLN A 334 -0.69 -7.13 -19.23
CA GLN A 334 -0.49 -5.70 -19.51
C GLN A 334 -1.25 -5.24 -20.76
N ASP A 335 -1.31 -6.07 -21.80
CA ASP A 335 -1.98 -5.75 -23.07
C ASP A 335 -3.49 -5.62 -22.89
N ASP A 336 -4.10 -6.50 -22.11
CA ASP A 336 -5.52 -6.47 -21.78
C ASP A 336 -5.84 -5.47 -20.69
N ARG A 337 -4.89 -5.18 -19.82
CA ARG A 337 -5.08 -4.45 -18.55
C ARG A 337 -6.06 -5.18 -17.63
N ILE A 338 -5.96 -6.49 -17.56
CA ILE A 338 -6.85 -7.35 -16.78
C ILE A 338 -6.01 -8.24 -15.88
N VAL A 339 -6.40 -8.33 -14.60
CA VAL A 339 -5.98 -9.40 -13.72
C VAL A 339 -6.90 -10.58 -13.92
N TYR A 340 -6.32 -11.74 -14.19
CA TYR A 340 -7.02 -13.00 -14.33
C TYR A 340 -6.78 -13.86 -13.09
N PHE A 341 -7.87 -14.36 -12.52
CA PHE A 341 -7.85 -15.07 -11.27
C PHE A 341 -8.97 -16.12 -11.23
N PHE A 342 -8.94 -17.09 -10.33
CA PHE A 342 -9.94 -18.14 -10.23
C PHE A 342 -10.25 -18.50 -8.77
N HIS A 343 -11.44 -19.05 -8.54
CA HIS A 343 -11.81 -19.63 -7.25
C HIS A 343 -11.12 -21.00 -7.10
N ASP A 344 -10.41 -21.18 -5.97
CA ASP A 344 -9.77 -22.45 -5.60
C ASP A 344 -10.44 -23.02 -4.34
N LYS A 345 -10.74 -24.31 -4.36
CA LYS A 345 -11.26 -25.05 -3.20
C LYS A 345 -10.22 -26.10 -2.77
N PRO A 346 -9.97 -26.27 -1.48
CA PRO A 346 -10.59 -25.69 -0.29
C PRO A 346 -9.89 -24.39 0.17
N PRO A 347 -10.58 -23.58 1.03
CA PRO A 347 -10.10 -22.26 1.47
C PRO A 347 -8.90 -22.31 2.44
N ASP A 348 -8.36 -23.48 2.76
CA ASP A 348 -7.30 -23.68 3.77
C ASP A 348 -5.92 -23.14 3.37
N ARG A 349 -5.78 -22.53 2.21
CA ARG A 349 -4.53 -21.90 1.79
C ARG A 349 -4.78 -20.42 1.52
N ASP A 350 -4.06 -19.55 2.24
CA ASP A 350 -3.99 -18.10 1.99
C ASP A 350 -3.49 -17.74 0.57
N PHE A 351 -3.14 -18.74 -0.22
CA PHE A 351 -2.52 -18.63 -1.53
C PHE A 351 -3.36 -17.87 -2.58
N PRO A 352 -4.68 -18.10 -2.74
CA PRO A 352 -5.45 -17.39 -3.77
C PRO A 352 -5.50 -15.89 -3.49
N ARG A 353 -5.66 -15.52 -2.20
CA ARG A 353 -5.72 -14.11 -1.78
C ARG A 353 -4.36 -13.41 -1.93
N ALA A 354 -3.28 -14.07 -1.57
CA ALA A 354 -1.93 -13.56 -1.72
C ALA A 354 -1.61 -13.25 -3.20
N THR A 355 -1.92 -14.17 -4.10
CA THR A 355 -1.74 -13.99 -5.55
C THR A 355 -2.58 -12.81 -6.07
N LEU A 356 -3.81 -12.63 -5.57
CA LEU A 356 -4.63 -11.49 -5.96
C LEU A 356 -3.93 -10.15 -5.70
N PHE A 357 -3.38 -9.95 -4.50
CA PHE A 357 -2.70 -8.69 -4.15
C PHE A 357 -1.36 -8.53 -4.84
N HIS A 358 -0.69 -9.63 -5.17
CA HIS A 358 0.48 -9.64 -6.04
C HIS A 358 0.16 -9.06 -7.41
N GLU A 359 -0.81 -9.65 -8.11
CA GLU A 359 -1.21 -9.24 -9.46
C GLU A 359 -1.87 -7.84 -9.48
N ALA A 360 -2.68 -7.53 -8.46
CA ALA A 360 -3.25 -6.19 -8.31
C ALA A 360 -2.16 -5.11 -8.10
N THR A 361 -1.03 -5.45 -7.47
CA THR A 361 0.11 -4.55 -7.35
C THR A 361 0.70 -4.24 -8.71
N HIS A 362 0.98 -5.24 -9.53
CA HIS A 362 1.46 -5.04 -10.90
C HIS A 362 0.48 -4.20 -11.71
N GLN A 363 -0.84 -4.49 -11.63
CA GLN A 363 -1.87 -3.72 -12.30
C GLN A 363 -1.85 -2.25 -11.90
N LEU A 364 -1.92 -1.95 -10.61
CA LEU A 364 -2.01 -0.58 -10.11
C LEU A 364 -0.77 0.24 -10.45
N LEU A 365 0.42 -0.34 -10.26
CA LEU A 365 1.67 0.35 -10.58
C LEU A 365 1.82 0.58 -12.09
N TYR A 366 1.50 -0.43 -12.90
CA TYR A 366 1.61 -0.33 -14.35
C TYR A 366 0.58 0.64 -14.96
N GLU A 367 -0.68 0.56 -14.52
CA GLU A 367 -1.77 1.34 -15.11
C GLU A 367 -1.76 2.81 -14.70
N SER A 368 -1.05 3.16 -13.63
CA SER A 368 -0.91 4.54 -13.17
C SER A 368 0.10 5.36 -13.98
N GLN A 369 0.96 4.71 -14.77
CA GLN A 369 2.04 5.38 -15.50
C GLN A 369 1.82 5.37 -17.02
N SER A 370 2.47 6.33 -17.71
CA SER A 370 2.43 6.40 -19.16
C SER A 370 3.22 5.27 -19.78
N LYS A 371 2.62 4.57 -20.73
CA LYS A 371 3.18 3.38 -21.37
C LYS A 371 4.21 3.73 -22.43
N SER A 372 5.45 3.25 -22.28
CA SER A 372 6.39 3.33 -23.41
C SER A 372 7.50 2.28 -23.45
N ARG A 373 7.74 1.49 -22.39
CA ARG A 373 8.82 0.49 -22.35
C ARG A 373 8.51 -0.69 -21.44
N PRO A 374 9.12 -1.87 -21.71
CA PRO A 374 9.14 -2.98 -20.77
C PRO A 374 9.78 -2.54 -19.45
N ILE A 375 9.09 -2.78 -18.33
CA ILE A 375 9.51 -2.40 -16.99
C ILE A 375 10.67 -3.28 -16.55
N ALA A 376 11.73 -2.68 -16.01
CA ALA A 376 12.90 -3.36 -15.45
C ALA A 376 13.52 -4.42 -16.39
N ARG A 377 13.46 -4.21 -17.71
CA ARG A 377 13.94 -5.17 -18.71
C ARG A 377 15.40 -5.54 -18.51
N ASP A 378 16.23 -4.54 -18.27
CA ASP A 378 17.69 -4.69 -18.30
C ASP A 378 18.32 -4.70 -16.89
N ALA A 379 17.62 -4.15 -15.88
CA ALA A 379 18.07 -4.09 -14.48
C ALA A 379 16.90 -3.87 -13.53
N ASN A 380 17.10 -4.06 -12.21
CA ASN A 380 16.17 -3.76 -11.13
C ASN A 380 14.84 -4.55 -11.16
N PHE A 381 14.80 -5.72 -11.80
CA PHE A 381 13.56 -6.51 -11.82
C PHE A 381 13.19 -7.05 -10.43
N TRP A 382 14.18 -7.27 -9.57
CA TRP A 382 13.99 -7.75 -8.21
C TRP A 382 13.03 -6.91 -7.37
N ILE A 383 13.05 -5.57 -7.53
CA ILE A 383 12.18 -4.69 -6.72
C ILE A 383 10.75 -4.67 -7.23
N VAL A 384 10.53 -4.89 -8.53
CA VAL A 384 9.20 -5.03 -9.14
C VAL A 384 8.48 -6.24 -8.54
N GLU A 385 9.15 -7.39 -8.52
CA GLU A 385 8.64 -8.62 -7.91
C GLU A 385 8.64 -8.55 -6.38
N GLY A 386 9.68 -7.96 -5.80
CA GLY A 386 9.83 -7.85 -4.35
C GLY A 386 8.71 -7.03 -3.70
N ILE A 387 8.25 -5.95 -4.33
CA ILE A 387 7.09 -5.18 -3.86
C ILE A 387 5.80 -5.98 -4.02
N ALA A 388 5.61 -6.66 -5.14
CA ALA A 388 4.43 -7.52 -5.33
C ALA A 388 4.38 -8.66 -4.29
N CYS A 389 5.52 -9.33 -4.03
CA CYS A 389 5.66 -10.33 -2.97
C CYS A 389 5.46 -9.75 -1.56
N TYR A 390 5.86 -8.52 -1.30
CA TYR A 390 5.57 -7.84 -0.04
C TYR A 390 4.07 -7.62 0.13
N MET A 391 3.37 -7.19 -0.92
CA MET A 391 1.93 -6.94 -0.91
C MET A 391 1.09 -8.23 -0.74
N GLU A 392 1.63 -9.41 -1.02
CA GLU A 392 0.99 -10.69 -0.68
C GLU A 392 0.66 -10.81 0.81
N SER A 393 1.43 -10.11 1.68
CA SER A 393 1.20 -10.09 3.14
C SER A 393 0.05 -9.19 3.57
N PHE A 394 -0.64 -8.53 2.63
CA PHE A 394 -1.81 -7.71 2.93
C PHE A 394 -2.98 -8.58 3.36
N LEU A 395 -3.49 -8.31 4.56
CA LEU A 395 -4.59 -9.06 5.15
C LEU A 395 -5.73 -8.11 5.54
N PRO A 396 -6.76 -8.00 4.70
CA PRO A 396 -7.96 -7.24 5.06
C PRO A 396 -8.72 -7.94 6.20
N GLY A 397 -9.36 -7.17 7.06
CA GLY A 397 -10.16 -7.65 8.17
C GLY A 397 -11.26 -6.65 8.52
N GLU A 398 -12.20 -7.05 9.37
CA GLU A 398 -13.35 -6.22 9.77
C GLU A 398 -12.93 -4.89 10.40
N MET A 399 -11.86 -4.90 11.19
CA MET A 399 -11.34 -3.71 11.88
C MET A 399 -10.31 -2.92 11.05
N GLY A 400 -10.13 -3.25 9.76
CA GLY A 400 -9.13 -2.64 8.90
C GLY A 400 -8.27 -3.66 8.17
N PHE A 401 -6.94 -3.44 8.11
CA PHE A 401 -6.01 -4.39 7.47
C PHE A 401 -4.69 -4.49 8.23
N ARG A 402 -3.97 -5.58 7.98
CA ARG A 402 -2.58 -5.78 8.42
C ARG A 402 -1.69 -6.03 7.21
N ILE A 403 -0.43 -5.66 7.30
CA ILE A 403 0.58 -5.90 6.26
C ILE A 403 1.99 -5.94 6.87
N GLY A 404 2.87 -6.72 6.24
CA GLY A 404 4.26 -6.80 6.66
C GLY A 404 4.46 -7.55 7.97
N GLU A 405 3.56 -8.49 8.32
CA GLU A 405 3.73 -9.34 9.51
C GLU A 405 5.01 -10.18 9.36
N PRO A 406 6.00 -10.08 10.28
CA PRO A 406 7.29 -10.76 10.13
C PRO A 406 7.20 -12.29 10.00
N ARG A 407 6.09 -12.90 10.49
CA ARG A 407 5.85 -14.35 10.37
C ARG A 407 5.30 -14.77 9.02
N TYR A 408 4.95 -13.81 8.14
CA TYR A 408 4.45 -14.14 6.80
C TYR A 408 5.45 -15.02 6.03
N VAL A 409 4.95 -15.98 5.28
CA VAL A 409 5.75 -17.05 4.65
C VAL A 409 6.91 -16.54 3.79
N ARG A 410 6.72 -15.45 3.01
CA ARG A 410 7.79 -14.85 2.19
C ARG A 410 8.94 -14.33 3.04
N PHE A 411 8.65 -13.65 4.14
CA PHE A 411 9.67 -13.07 5.04
C PHE A 411 10.32 -14.14 5.90
N HIS A 412 9.58 -15.20 6.25
CA HIS A 412 10.15 -16.40 6.88
C HIS A 412 11.23 -17.02 5.99
N TRP A 413 10.91 -17.30 4.72
CA TRP A 413 11.88 -17.88 3.80
C TRP A 413 13.04 -16.94 3.47
N ALA A 414 12.83 -15.63 3.42
CA ALA A 414 13.92 -14.67 3.26
C ALA A 414 14.95 -14.79 4.41
N ARG A 415 14.46 -14.83 5.67
CA ARG A 415 15.32 -15.06 6.85
C ARG A 415 16.00 -16.42 6.83
N HIS A 416 15.26 -17.48 6.56
CA HIS A 416 15.79 -18.85 6.54
C HIS A 416 16.95 -18.97 5.54
N ARG A 417 16.77 -18.48 4.32
CA ARG A 417 17.78 -18.58 3.26
C ARG A 417 19.04 -17.81 3.61
N VAL A 418 18.94 -16.59 4.11
CA VAL A 418 20.11 -15.80 4.50
C VAL A 418 20.77 -16.38 5.76
N LEU A 419 20.02 -16.67 6.82
CA LEU A 419 20.58 -17.03 8.12
C LEU A 419 20.99 -18.49 8.22
N LYS A 420 20.28 -19.41 7.54
CA LYS A 420 20.51 -20.86 7.62
C LYS A 420 21.19 -21.40 6.37
N GLU A 421 20.66 -21.11 5.18
CA GLU A 421 21.24 -21.60 3.92
C GLU A 421 22.46 -20.79 3.45
N LYS A 422 22.75 -19.65 4.08
CA LYS A 422 23.82 -18.71 3.69
C LYS A 422 23.69 -18.21 2.24
N TYR A 423 22.47 -18.22 1.72
CA TYR A 423 22.19 -17.74 0.38
C TYR A 423 21.88 -16.26 0.40
N TYR A 424 22.71 -15.48 -0.24
CA TYR A 424 22.53 -14.06 -0.41
C TYR A 424 23.28 -13.54 -1.66
N ILE A 425 22.61 -12.81 -2.51
CA ILE A 425 23.22 -12.10 -3.64
C ILE A 425 23.39 -10.63 -3.21
N PRO A 426 24.61 -10.06 -3.20
CA PRO A 426 24.83 -8.67 -2.86
C PRO A 426 23.92 -7.73 -3.67
N LEU A 427 23.37 -6.71 -3.03
CA LEU A 427 22.34 -5.83 -3.61
C LEU A 427 22.78 -5.21 -4.95
N LYS A 428 24.06 -4.81 -5.07
CA LYS A 428 24.61 -4.28 -6.31
C LYS A 428 24.49 -5.27 -7.48
N THR A 429 24.82 -6.54 -7.24
CA THR A 429 24.69 -7.63 -8.24
C THR A 429 23.23 -7.95 -8.50
N PHE A 430 22.41 -8.03 -7.44
CA PHE A 430 20.99 -8.33 -7.55
C PHE A 430 20.23 -7.26 -8.33
N ALA A 431 20.56 -5.98 -8.11
CA ALA A 431 20.01 -4.86 -8.85
C ALA A 431 20.40 -4.85 -10.34
N SER A 432 21.51 -5.47 -10.73
CA SER A 432 21.89 -5.60 -12.15
C SER A 432 21.08 -6.65 -12.92
N MET A 433 20.24 -7.44 -12.23
CA MET A 433 19.40 -8.45 -12.88
C MET A 433 18.15 -7.79 -13.48
N GLY A 434 18.04 -7.83 -14.80
CA GLY A 434 16.82 -7.50 -15.52
C GLY A 434 15.86 -8.68 -15.60
N LEU A 435 14.66 -8.45 -16.17
CA LEU A 435 13.56 -9.39 -16.29
C LEU A 435 14.03 -10.79 -16.71
N ARG A 436 14.70 -10.90 -17.86
CA ARG A 436 15.09 -12.21 -18.40
C ARG A 436 16.06 -12.94 -17.46
N LYS A 437 17.12 -12.26 -17.01
CA LYS A 437 18.13 -12.85 -16.12
C LYS A 437 17.53 -13.33 -14.82
N PHE A 438 16.59 -12.56 -14.24
CA PHE A 438 15.92 -12.92 -13.00
C PHE A 438 15.02 -14.13 -13.17
N GLN A 439 14.21 -14.17 -14.26
CA GLN A 439 13.21 -15.22 -14.47
C GLN A 439 13.80 -16.55 -14.96
N THR A 440 14.97 -16.54 -15.60
CA THR A 440 15.65 -17.76 -16.04
C THR A 440 16.73 -18.25 -15.08
N ASP A 441 16.89 -17.59 -13.92
CA ASP A 441 17.87 -17.98 -12.92
C ASP A 441 17.51 -19.33 -12.28
N PRO A 442 18.43 -20.30 -12.17
CA PRO A 442 18.18 -21.58 -11.51
C PRO A 442 17.71 -21.43 -10.04
N ASN A 443 18.09 -20.33 -9.38
CA ASN A 443 17.72 -20.02 -8.00
C ASN A 443 16.50 -19.10 -7.90
N ILE A 444 15.65 -19.05 -8.92
CA ILE A 444 14.52 -18.11 -9.01
C ILE A 444 13.67 -18.07 -7.71
N ALA A 445 13.36 -19.20 -7.09
CA ALA A 445 12.59 -19.24 -5.84
C ALA A 445 13.34 -18.58 -4.66
N ARG A 446 14.68 -18.68 -4.64
CA ARG A 446 15.52 -18.00 -3.66
C ARG A 446 15.59 -16.50 -3.94
N ASN A 447 15.65 -16.13 -5.21
CA ASN A 447 15.63 -14.72 -5.64
C ASN A 447 14.34 -14.02 -5.26
N TYR A 448 13.16 -14.64 -5.43
CA TYR A 448 11.88 -14.14 -4.95
C TYR A 448 11.86 -13.94 -3.43
N SER A 449 12.43 -14.89 -2.67
CA SER A 449 12.54 -14.77 -1.22
C SER A 449 13.42 -13.60 -0.81
N GLN A 450 14.60 -13.45 -1.45
CA GLN A 450 15.50 -12.33 -1.19
C GLN A 450 14.85 -10.99 -1.57
N ALA A 451 14.18 -10.90 -2.71
CA ALA A 451 13.49 -9.70 -3.17
C ALA A 451 12.41 -9.26 -2.18
N SER A 452 11.57 -10.19 -1.72
CA SER A 452 10.53 -9.90 -0.72
C SER A 452 11.11 -9.43 0.62
N GLY A 453 12.18 -10.08 1.09
CA GLY A 453 12.87 -9.72 2.33
C GLY A 453 13.54 -8.35 2.25
N LEU A 454 14.19 -8.03 1.13
CA LEU A 454 14.77 -6.70 0.90
C LEU A 454 13.70 -5.61 0.87
N CYS A 455 12.56 -5.85 0.20
CA CYS A 455 11.47 -4.89 0.20
C CYS A 455 10.87 -4.73 1.59
N HIS A 456 10.71 -5.81 2.36
CA HIS A 456 10.27 -5.72 3.75
C HIS A 456 11.25 -4.90 4.60
N PHE A 457 12.56 -5.14 4.49
CA PHE A 457 13.59 -4.36 5.16
C PHE A 457 13.50 -2.87 4.79
N LEU A 458 13.52 -2.54 3.52
CA LEU A 458 13.52 -1.15 3.05
C LEU A 458 12.24 -0.38 3.43
N LEU A 459 11.11 -1.08 3.57
CA LEU A 459 9.84 -0.48 3.95
C LEU A 459 9.65 -0.35 5.47
N HIS A 460 10.33 -1.17 6.30
CA HIS A 460 10.09 -1.24 7.74
C HIS A 460 11.29 -0.87 8.61
N HIS A 461 12.53 -1.04 8.10
CA HIS A 461 13.73 -0.75 8.88
C HIS A 461 13.70 0.67 9.42
N ASP A 462 14.02 0.80 10.70
CA ASP A 462 14.04 2.08 11.41
C ASP A 462 12.78 2.92 11.14
N GLY A 463 11.60 2.33 11.42
CA GLY A 463 10.31 3.01 11.24
C GLY A 463 10.00 3.42 9.80
N GLY A 464 10.60 2.76 8.79
CA GLY A 464 10.40 3.05 7.37
C GLY A 464 11.30 4.14 6.82
N ARG A 465 12.52 4.24 7.35
CA ARG A 465 13.53 5.24 6.94
C ARG A 465 13.76 5.28 5.43
N TYR A 466 13.74 4.13 4.76
CA TYR A 466 14.03 4.01 3.33
C TYR A 466 12.77 3.97 2.45
N ARG A 467 11.58 4.05 3.04
CA ARG A 467 10.31 3.86 2.31
C ARG A 467 10.14 4.82 1.14
N ASP A 468 10.34 6.12 1.37
CA ASP A 468 10.17 7.12 0.30
C ASP A 468 11.25 6.97 -0.79
N ALA A 469 12.47 6.54 -0.44
CA ALA A 469 13.53 6.22 -1.41
C ALA A 469 13.14 5.03 -2.31
N VAL A 470 12.56 3.97 -1.74
CA VAL A 470 12.02 2.83 -2.49
C VAL A 470 10.89 3.26 -3.43
N ILE A 471 9.96 4.08 -2.95
CA ILE A 471 8.85 4.59 -3.75
C ILE A 471 9.37 5.42 -4.92
N GLN A 472 10.34 6.28 -4.68
CA GLN A 472 10.98 7.08 -5.73
C GLN A 472 11.74 6.21 -6.74
N HIS A 473 12.45 5.19 -6.27
CA HIS A 473 13.15 4.25 -7.15
C HIS A 473 12.17 3.48 -8.06
N LEU A 474 11.08 2.98 -7.49
CA LEU A 474 9.98 2.35 -8.25
C LEU A 474 9.38 3.31 -9.28
N LEU A 475 9.10 4.56 -8.89
CA LEU A 475 8.57 5.56 -9.82
C LEU A 475 9.49 5.75 -11.02
N GLN A 476 10.79 5.83 -10.82
CA GLN A 476 11.77 5.97 -11.90
C GLN A 476 11.81 4.74 -12.82
N ILE A 477 11.66 3.53 -12.28
CA ILE A 477 11.61 2.28 -13.05
C ILE A 477 10.33 2.23 -13.92
N TYR A 478 9.19 2.67 -13.38
CA TYR A 478 7.90 2.66 -14.08
C TYR A 478 7.68 3.87 -14.99
N THR A 479 8.45 4.96 -14.83
CA THR A 479 8.35 6.18 -15.64
C THR A 479 9.55 6.28 -16.59
N PRO A 480 9.46 5.71 -17.78
CA PRO A 480 10.59 5.69 -18.70
C PRO A 480 10.82 7.09 -19.28
N ASN A 481 11.83 7.75 -18.78
CA ASN A 481 12.37 8.96 -19.39
C ASN A 481 13.74 8.65 -20.01
N ARG A 482 13.87 8.76 -21.33
CA ARG A 482 15.14 8.51 -22.04
C ARG A 482 16.28 9.41 -21.59
N ARG A 483 15.96 10.54 -20.96
CA ARG A 483 16.93 11.57 -20.54
C ARG A 483 17.33 11.45 -19.08
N ILE A 484 16.62 10.63 -18.26
CA ILE A 484 16.89 10.49 -16.83
C ILE A 484 17.31 9.03 -16.59
N SER A 485 18.51 8.82 -16.09
CA SER A 485 18.93 7.51 -15.60
C SER A 485 18.22 7.19 -14.30
N ILE A 486 17.91 5.90 -14.07
CA ILE A 486 17.37 5.43 -12.79
C ILE A 486 18.46 5.63 -11.74
N ALA A 487 18.18 6.47 -10.74
CA ALA A 487 19.10 6.70 -9.64
C ALA A 487 19.27 5.39 -8.83
N PRO A 488 20.51 4.97 -8.53
CA PRO A 488 20.75 3.81 -7.70
C PRO A 488 20.19 4.05 -6.27
N LEU A 489 19.84 2.97 -5.59
CA LEU A 489 19.30 3.06 -4.22
C LEU A 489 20.24 3.77 -3.26
N GLU A 490 21.56 3.61 -3.42
CA GLU A 490 22.55 4.32 -2.61
C GLU A 490 22.43 5.85 -2.71
N THR A 491 22.11 6.37 -3.89
CA THR A 491 21.86 7.81 -4.08
C THR A 491 20.57 8.25 -3.37
N LEU A 492 19.53 7.44 -3.44
CA LEU A 492 18.22 7.76 -2.88
C LEU A 492 18.16 7.57 -1.35
N THR A 493 18.89 6.60 -0.84
CA THR A 493 18.96 6.30 0.61
C THR A 493 20.05 7.08 1.33
N GLY A 494 21.07 7.55 0.59
CA GLY A 494 22.29 8.14 1.16
C GLY A 494 23.20 7.13 1.86
N VAL A 495 23.01 5.84 1.57
CA VAL A 495 23.73 4.73 2.20
C VAL A 495 24.27 3.83 1.09
N THR A 496 25.55 3.44 1.20
CA THR A 496 26.18 2.55 0.20
C THR A 496 25.47 1.20 0.13
N THR A 497 25.51 0.57 -1.04
CA THR A 497 24.92 -0.78 -1.21
C THR A 497 25.51 -1.79 -0.23
N THR A 498 26.80 -1.72 0.05
CA THR A 498 27.48 -2.59 1.04
C THR A 498 26.95 -2.37 2.46
N GLU A 499 26.64 -1.13 2.84
CA GLU A 499 26.03 -0.84 4.14
C GLU A 499 24.58 -1.28 4.18
N LEU A 500 23.81 -1.11 3.10
CA LEU A 500 22.44 -1.65 3.01
C LEU A 500 22.43 -3.17 3.13
N ASP A 501 23.39 -3.88 2.52
CA ASP A 501 23.56 -5.33 2.65
C ASP A 501 23.80 -5.73 4.11
N ARG A 502 24.69 -5.01 4.80
CA ARG A 502 25.00 -5.26 6.21
C ARG A 502 23.78 -5.00 7.12
N GLN A 503 23.08 -3.91 6.88
CA GLN A 503 21.87 -3.55 7.64
C GLN A 503 20.74 -4.56 7.40
N TYR A 504 20.57 -5.03 6.17
CA TYR A 504 19.58 -6.05 5.85
C TYR A 504 19.85 -7.36 6.59
N GLN A 505 21.08 -7.84 6.59
CA GLN A 505 21.44 -9.07 7.30
C GLN A 505 21.23 -8.93 8.81
N ARG A 506 21.59 -7.79 9.40
CA ARG A 506 21.32 -7.49 10.82
C ARG A 506 19.83 -7.46 11.10
N TYR A 507 19.07 -6.77 10.26
CA TYR A 507 17.61 -6.69 10.38
C TYR A 507 16.94 -8.06 10.39
N LEU A 508 17.38 -8.99 9.54
CA LEU A 508 16.87 -10.37 9.54
C LEU A 508 17.24 -11.13 10.82
N ALA A 509 18.44 -10.92 11.34
CA ALA A 509 18.89 -11.54 12.59
C ALA A 509 18.08 -11.03 13.79
N ASP A 510 17.86 -9.71 13.88
CA ASP A 510 17.07 -9.06 14.92
C ASP A 510 15.61 -9.55 14.90
N GLN A 511 15.01 -9.63 13.70
CA GLN A 511 13.68 -10.21 13.56
C GLN A 511 13.61 -11.66 14.01
N GLN A 512 14.59 -12.47 13.67
CA GLN A 512 14.63 -13.88 14.10
C GLN A 512 14.73 -13.98 15.62
N ALA A 513 15.53 -13.15 16.26
CA ALA A 513 15.64 -13.08 17.72
C ALA A 513 14.32 -12.68 18.39
N GLY A 514 13.61 -11.69 17.85
CA GLY A 514 12.31 -11.24 18.35
C GLY A 514 11.16 -12.24 18.15
N LEU A 515 11.29 -13.16 17.18
CA LEU A 515 10.28 -14.19 16.91
C LEU A 515 10.51 -15.49 17.69
N SER A 516 11.71 -15.69 18.24
CA SER A 516 12.03 -16.86 19.08
C SER A 516 11.36 -16.70 20.46
N PRO A 517 10.79 -17.79 21.04
CA PRO A 517 10.29 -17.72 22.41
C PRO A 517 11.44 -17.33 23.36
N PRO A 518 11.16 -16.60 24.45
CA PRO A 518 12.19 -16.24 25.42
C PRO A 518 12.88 -17.55 25.89
N ARG A 519 14.20 -17.58 25.82
CA ARG A 519 14.97 -18.71 26.36
C ARG A 519 14.65 -18.80 27.85
N THR A 520 13.92 -19.82 28.25
CA THR A 520 13.78 -20.17 29.66
C THR A 520 15.19 -20.39 30.21
N ARG A 521 15.64 -19.49 31.07
CA ARG A 521 16.87 -19.75 31.86
C ARG A 521 16.58 -20.96 32.70
N THR A 522 17.15 -22.11 32.35
CA THR A 522 17.24 -23.26 33.23
C THR A 522 18.02 -22.81 34.45
N PRO A 523 17.47 -22.96 35.68
CA PRO A 523 18.24 -22.68 36.87
C PRO A 523 19.46 -23.60 36.85
N ARG A 524 20.66 -23.04 37.01
CA ARG A 524 21.86 -23.85 37.27
C ARG A 524 21.62 -24.54 38.61
N GLN A 525 21.58 -25.85 38.60
CA GLN A 525 21.74 -26.71 39.78
C GLN A 525 23.14 -26.60 40.31
#